data_166bf68838baf56abb815f11b44ef81c
#
_entry.id   166bf68838baf56abb815f11b44ef81c
#
_cell.length_a   1.000
_cell.length_b   1.000
_cell.length_c   1.000
_cell.angle_alpha   90.00
_cell.angle_beta   90.00
_cell.angle_gamma   90.00
#
_symmetry.space_group_name_H-M   'P 1'
#
loop_
_entity.id
_entity.type
_entity.pdbx_description
1 polymer ?
#
loop_
_entity_poly.entity_id
_entity_poly.type
_entity_poly.pdbx_seq_one_letter_code
_entity_poly.pdbx_strand_id
1 'polypeptide(L)'
;MFNTNDFIFTSETTPDVTTDLTACVQQVEDLISVADAVNVTDSPNCKSRLNSLLVASEIKRSGLDVILQLTGRDRNQIALESVLLGALSVGINKVLCLSGDQPDENGPAVVNEFNGNGLIELCKVIAGGTLSDGTAIKNPLPIYPGAADDLYTQISKPDALDKLVTKIEQGASFVQTQYCFDYDVIKQYSEKLNTQGSFENCKVIIGMGPLKSAKQGDWMRKNLWGVNISDAILKRLEDSGSPAETGEAICQELIEKIMDLPCIDGVHLMGPSC
;
A
#
# COMPACT_ATOMS: atom_id res chain seq x y z
N MET A 1 2.33 -15.95 -0.35
CA MET A 1 1.79 -14.60 -0.11
C MET A 1 2.32 -14.07 1.23
N PHE A 2 1.56 -13.73 2.23
CA PHE A 2 2.10 -13.52 3.59
C PHE A 2 2.25 -14.88 4.28
N ASN A 3 3.35 -15.07 5.02
CA ASN A 3 3.68 -16.37 5.64
C ASN A 3 3.06 -16.52 7.05
N THR A 4 1.96 -15.83 7.31
CA THR A 4 1.30 -15.85 8.61
C THR A 4 -0.20 -16.06 8.45
N ASN A 5 -0.80 -16.74 9.42
CA ASN A 5 -2.25 -16.77 9.65
C ASN A 5 -2.65 -15.75 10.73
N ASP A 6 -1.66 -15.07 11.32
CA ASP A 6 -1.87 -14.05 12.31
C ASP A 6 -2.24 -12.70 11.67
N PHE A 7 -2.58 -11.73 12.49
CA PHE A 7 -2.88 -10.38 12.03
C PHE A 7 -1.62 -9.74 11.43
N ILE A 8 -1.72 -9.21 10.20
CA ILE A 8 -0.59 -8.76 9.39
C ILE A 8 -0.23 -7.32 9.75
N PHE A 9 1.05 -7.07 9.98
CA PHE A 9 1.61 -5.73 10.17
C PHE A 9 2.54 -5.38 9.01
N THR A 10 2.18 -4.38 8.23
CA THR A 10 3.06 -3.81 7.21
C THR A 10 3.36 -2.35 7.49
N SER A 11 4.50 -1.88 7.05
CA SER A 11 4.86 -0.46 7.12
C SER A 11 5.28 0.04 5.73
N GLU A 12 5.71 1.30 5.62
CA GLU A 12 6.23 1.82 4.35
C GLU A 12 7.50 2.64 4.54
N THR A 13 8.31 2.67 3.50
CA THR A 13 9.42 3.59 3.35
C THR A 13 9.37 4.29 2.01
N THR A 14 9.77 5.55 1.99
CA THR A 14 9.91 6.34 0.77
C THR A 14 11.41 6.54 0.49
N PRO A 15 11.93 6.00 -0.62
CA PRO A 15 13.31 6.25 -1.00
C PRO A 15 13.63 7.75 -1.06
N ASP A 16 14.79 8.16 -0.58
CA ASP A 16 15.22 9.54 -0.61
C ASP A 16 15.70 9.98 -1.99
N VAL A 17 15.86 11.28 -2.18
CA VAL A 17 16.56 11.88 -3.33
C VAL A 17 18.06 11.82 -3.05
N THR A 18 18.64 10.65 -3.22
CA THR A 18 20.03 10.34 -2.89
C THR A 18 20.63 9.34 -3.85
N THR A 19 21.94 9.20 -3.85
CA THR A 19 22.68 8.08 -4.46
C THR A 19 23.21 7.10 -3.40
N ASP A 20 22.90 7.33 -2.12
CA ASP A 20 23.29 6.46 -1.00
C ASP A 20 22.19 5.42 -0.72
N LEU A 21 22.39 4.23 -1.25
CA LEU A 21 21.48 3.11 -1.08
C LEU A 21 21.46 2.60 0.38
N THR A 22 22.61 2.67 1.07
CA THR A 22 22.73 2.19 2.46
C THR A 22 21.86 3.00 3.40
N ALA A 23 21.83 4.33 3.24
CA ALA A 23 20.97 5.20 4.05
C ALA A 23 19.47 4.86 3.91
N CYS A 24 19.03 4.49 2.70
CA CYS A 24 17.63 4.08 2.49
C CYS A 24 17.29 2.76 3.20
N VAL A 25 18.24 1.84 3.34
CA VAL A 25 18.03 0.56 4.04
C VAL A 25 18.02 0.76 5.56
N GLN A 26 18.90 1.61 6.07
CA GLN A 26 18.96 1.94 7.51
C GLN A 26 17.64 2.47 8.06
N GLN A 27 16.82 3.15 7.23
CA GLN A 27 15.51 3.66 7.63
C GLN A 27 14.52 2.55 8.05
N VAL A 28 14.75 1.31 7.67
CA VAL A 28 13.85 0.18 7.94
C VAL A 28 14.47 -0.93 8.79
N GLU A 29 15.70 -0.73 9.31
CA GLU A 29 16.39 -1.76 10.11
C GLU A 29 15.59 -2.18 11.34
N ASP A 30 14.93 -1.24 12.01
CA ASP A 30 14.12 -1.50 13.21
C ASP A 30 12.83 -2.30 12.88
N LEU A 31 12.42 -2.35 11.62
CA LEU A 31 11.23 -3.08 11.18
C LEU A 31 11.48 -4.58 10.96
N ILE A 32 12.74 -5.01 10.82
CA ILE A 32 13.10 -6.39 10.43
C ILE A 32 12.50 -7.46 11.34
N SER A 33 12.31 -7.15 12.64
CA SER A 33 11.79 -8.09 13.64
C SER A 33 10.32 -7.90 14.00
N VAL A 34 9.67 -6.86 13.47
CA VAL A 34 8.32 -6.45 13.91
C VAL A 34 7.31 -6.32 12.78
N ALA A 35 7.76 -6.11 11.55
CA ALA A 35 6.87 -6.02 10.39
C ALA A 35 6.91 -7.30 9.53
N ASP A 36 5.76 -7.72 9.03
CA ASP A 36 5.65 -8.84 8.07
C ASP A 36 6.17 -8.46 6.69
N ALA A 37 6.06 -7.20 6.32
CA ALA A 37 6.64 -6.63 5.10
C ALA A 37 6.71 -5.11 5.16
N VAL A 38 7.58 -4.52 4.34
CA VAL A 38 7.63 -3.07 4.13
C VAL A 38 7.31 -2.71 2.69
N ASN A 39 6.43 -1.72 2.51
CA ASN A 39 6.18 -1.11 1.21
C ASN A 39 7.34 -0.17 0.84
N VAL A 40 7.82 -0.29 -0.39
CA VAL A 40 8.76 0.69 -0.95
C VAL A 40 8.02 1.52 -1.98
N THR A 41 7.80 2.81 -1.69
CA THR A 41 6.98 3.69 -2.52
C THR A 41 7.63 4.01 -3.86
N ASP A 42 6.81 4.25 -4.89
CA ASP A 42 7.27 4.52 -6.27
C ASP A 42 7.01 5.97 -6.66
N SER A 43 7.98 6.84 -6.38
CA SER A 43 7.97 8.26 -6.75
C SER A 43 6.67 9.01 -6.37
N PRO A 44 6.28 8.99 -5.08
CA PRO A 44 5.07 9.67 -4.63
C PRO A 44 5.12 11.17 -4.94
N ASN A 45 3.94 11.77 -5.14
CA ASN A 45 3.76 13.18 -5.51
C ASN A 45 4.52 13.58 -6.79
N CYS A 46 4.71 12.67 -7.74
CA CYS A 46 5.43 12.89 -9.01
C CYS A 46 6.86 13.40 -8.84
N LYS A 47 7.53 13.07 -7.72
CA LYS A 47 8.92 13.47 -7.45
C LYS A 47 9.87 12.32 -7.65
N SER A 48 10.93 12.57 -8.46
CA SER A 48 12.00 11.61 -8.66
C SER A 48 12.67 11.25 -7.34
N ARG A 49 12.92 9.95 -7.15
CA ARG A 49 13.54 9.36 -5.97
C ARG A 49 14.57 8.31 -6.40
N LEU A 50 15.37 7.81 -5.48
CA LEU A 50 16.17 6.63 -5.74
C LEU A 50 15.23 5.48 -6.17
N ASN A 51 15.65 4.70 -7.16
CA ASN A 51 14.81 3.68 -7.78
C ASN A 51 14.23 2.70 -6.75
N SER A 52 12.90 2.57 -6.72
CA SER A 52 12.16 1.77 -5.74
C SER A 52 12.55 0.28 -5.78
N LEU A 53 12.74 -0.30 -6.96
CA LEU A 53 13.17 -1.71 -7.08
C LEU A 53 14.57 -1.92 -6.52
N LEU A 54 15.50 -0.98 -6.74
CA LEU A 54 16.86 -1.09 -6.20
C LEU A 54 16.86 -1.06 -4.67
N VAL A 55 16.11 -0.13 -4.06
CA VAL A 55 15.96 -0.03 -2.60
C VAL A 55 15.26 -1.28 -2.06
N ALA A 56 14.16 -1.71 -2.69
CA ALA A 56 13.42 -2.91 -2.33
C ALA A 56 14.30 -4.18 -2.37
N SER A 57 15.15 -4.30 -3.38
CA SER A 57 16.09 -5.43 -3.50
C SER A 57 17.08 -5.47 -2.34
N GLU A 58 17.59 -4.33 -1.90
CA GLU A 58 18.54 -4.28 -0.79
C GLU A 58 17.87 -4.54 0.55
N ILE A 59 16.66 -3.99 0.77
CA ILE A 59 15.83 -4.31 1.96
C ILE A 59 15.50 -5.81 1.99
N LYS A 60 15.14 -6.41 0.85
CA LYS A 60 14.88 -7.85 0.79
C LYS A 60 16.11 -8.68 1.18
N ARG A 61 17.31 -8.23 0.80
CA ARG A 61 18.59 -8.89 1.18
C ARG A 61 18.90 -8.77 2.67
N SER A 62 18.45 -7.74 3.35
CA SER A 62 18.60 -7.59 4.80
C SER A 62 17.69 -8.52 5.61
N GLY A 63 16.77 -9.25 4.96
CA GLY A 63 15.90 -10.24 5.58
C GLY A 63 14.45 -9.79 5.81
N LEU A 64 14.11 -8.53 5.56
CA LEU A 64 12.75 -8.03 5.63
C LEU A 64 12.01 -8.31 4.32
N ASP A 65 10.77 -8.75 4.41
CA ASP A 65 9.93 -8.94 3.23
C ASP A 65 9.43 -7.61 2.67
N VAL A 66 9.17 -7.57 1.36
CA VAL A 66 8.90 -6.31 0.65
C VAL A 66 7.61 -6.40 -0.15
N ILE A 67 6.86 -5.32 -0.13
CA ILE A 67 5.80 -5.01 -1.08
C ILE A 67 6.33 -3.88 -1.98
N LEU A 68 6.61 -4.19 -3.25
CA LEU A 68 7.01 -3.17 -4.21
C LEU A 68 5.77 -2.38 -4.64
N GLN A 69 5.73 -1.09 -4.37
CA GLN A 69 4.74 -0.22 -5.01
C GLN A 69 5.18 0.03 -6.46
N LEU A 70 4.26 -0.11 -7.38
CA LEU A 70 4.51 0.06 -8.81
C LEU A 70 3.42 0.90 -9.44
N THR A 71 3.81 2.03 -10.04
CA THR A 71 2.88 2.93 -10.72
C THR A 71 2.91 2.75 -12.24
N GLY A 72 1.73 2.78 -12.85
CA GLY A 72 1.61 2.82 -14.32
C GLY A 72 1.89 4.19 -14.93
N ARG A 73 2.02 5.24 -14.09
CA ARG A 73 2.17 6.63 -14.53
C ARG A 73 3.41 6.87 -15.40
N ASP A 74 4.55 6.34 -15.00
CA ASP A 74 5.85 6.76 -15.54
C ASP A 74 6.43 5.78 -16.56
N ARG A 75 5.79 4.63 -16.78
CA ARG A 75 6.37 3.50 -17.51
C ARG A 75 5.40 2.97 -18.58
N ASN A 76 5.96 2.60 -19.73
CA ASN A 76 5.24 1.82 -20.73
C ASN A 76 5.33 0.30 -20.39
N GLN A 77 4.63 -0.52 -21.17
CA GLN A 77 4.58 -1.99 -21.02
C GLN A 77 5.97 -2.61 -20.89
N ILE A 78 6.89 -2.27 -21.78
CA ILE A 78 8.26 -2.85 -21.79
C ILE A 78 8.98 -2.58 -20.46
N ALA A 79 8.89 -1.35 -19.96
CA ALA A 79 9.52 -0.96 -18.71
C ALA A 79 8.85 -1.64 -17.49
N LEU A 80 7.53 -1.80 -17.50
CA LEU A 80 6.77 -2.48 -16.43
C LEU A 80 7.10 -3.97 -16.39
N GLU A 81 7.08 -4.67 -17.52
CA GLU A 81 7.47 -6.08 -17.62
C GLU A 81 8.90 -6.30 -17.14
N SER A 82 9.84 -5.42 -17.55
CA SER A 82 11.23 -5.47 -17.10
C SER A 82 11.38 -5.29 -15.58
N VAL A 83 10.63 -4.35 -14.98
CA VAL A 83 10.63 -4.14 -13.51
C VAL A 83 10.07 -5.37 -12.79
N LEU A 84 8.98 -5.96 -13.28
CA LEU A 84 8.37 -7.15 -12.67
C LEU A 84 9.29 -8.38 -12.75
N LEU A 85 9.94 -8.62 -13.90
CA LEU A 85 10.95 -9.66 -14.04
C LEU A 85 12.14 -9.42 -13.10
N GLY A 86 12.59 -8.17 -12.98
CA GLY A 86 13.65 -7.77 -12.05
C GLY A 86 13.27 -8.03 -10.59
N ALA A 87 12.06 -7.66 -10.18
CA ALA A 87 11.55 -7.90 -8.84
C ALA A 87 11.50 -9.40 -8.50
N LEU A 88 10.96 -10.21 -9.38
CA LEU A 88 10.91 -11.67 -9.22
C LEU A 88 12.30 -12.29 -9.12
N SER A 89 13.28 -11.82 -9.91
CA SER A 89 14.65 -12.34 -9.90
C SER A 89 15.38 -12.17 -8.57
N VAL A 90 14.96 -11.19 -7.76
CA VAL A 90 15.49 -10.93 -6.41
C VAL A 90 14.56 -11.38 -5.29
N GLY A 91 13.51 -12.15 -5.61
CA GLY A 91 12.57 -12.73 -4.64
C GLY A 91 11.49 -11.76 -4.13
N ILE A 92 11.27 -10.64 -4.81
CA ILE A 92 10.16 -9.71 -4.53
C ILE A 92 8.99 -10.11 -5.41
N ASN A 93 7.92 -10.59 -4.80
CA ASN A 93 6.75 -11.12 -5.50
C ASN A 93 5.41 -10.50 -5.04
N LYS A 94 5.43 -9.58 -4.08
CA LYS A 94 4.28 -8.76 -3.69
C LYS A 94 4.40 -7.39 -4.34
N VAL A 95 3.39 -7.00 -5.11
CA VAL A 95 3.39 -5.75 -5.89
C VAL A 95 2.10 -5.01 -5.65
N LEU A 96 2.16 -3.83 -5.02
CA LEU A 96 0.99 -2.95 -4.92
C LEU A 96 0.85 -2.16 -6.22
N CYS A 97 -0.22 -2.45 -6.96
CA CYS A 97 -0.50 -1.91 -8.29
C CYS A 97 -1.24 -0.58 -8.21
N LEU A 98 -0.59 0.50 -8.63
CA LEU A 98 -1.09 1.86 -8.49
C LEU A 98 -1.18 2.56 -9.85
N SER A 99 -2.17 3.44 -10.01
CA SER A 99 -2.18 4.36 -11.16
C SER A 99 -1.07 5.41 -11.07
N GLY A 100 -0.74 5.83 -9.86
CA GLY A 100 0.17 6.92 -9.54
C GLY A 100 -0.54 8.27 -9.45
N ASP A 101 0.08 9.21 -8.72
CA ASP A 101 -0.42 10.58 -8.60
C ASP A 101 -0.38 11.31 -9.94
N GLN A 102 -1.28 12.26 -10.15
CA GLN A 102 -1.21 13.11 -11.33
C GLN A 102 -0.25 14.28 -11.08
N PRO A 103 0.62 14.63 -12.05
CA PRO A 103 1.49 15.79 -11.93
C PRO A 103 0.69 17.08 -12.02
N ASP A 104 1.27 18.15 -11.46
CA ASP A 104 0.78 19.51 -11.66
C ASP A 104 0.85 19.92 -13.14
N GLU A 105 0.19 21.01 -13.54
CA GLU A 105 0.13 21.52 -14.94
C GLU A 105 1.50 21.67 -15.59
N ASN A 106 2.53 22.00 -14.83
CA ASN A 106 3.93 22.16 -15.30
C ASN A 106 4.81 20.96 -14.90
N GLY A 107 4.21 19.86 -14.47
CA GLY A 107 4.91 18.65 -14.05
C GLY A 107 5.49 17.84 -15.22
N PRO A 108 6.17 16.73 -14.93
CA PRO A 108 6.72 15.87 -15.96
C PRO A 108 5.61 15.23 -16.81
N ALA A 109 5.94 14.92 -18.08
CA ALA A 109 5.06 14.17 -18.94
C ALA A 109 4.83 12.76 -18.40
N VAL A 110 3.59 12.30 -18.46
CA VAL A 110 3.19 10.96 -18.00
C VAL A 110 2.97 10.01 -19.18
N VAL A 111 3.22 8.72 -18.96
CA VAL A 111 2.98 7.67 -19.96
C VAL A 111 1.54 7.18 -19.85
N ASN A 112 1.09 6.84 -18.65
CA ASN A 112 -0.28 6.39 -18.32
C ASN A 112 -0.84 5.29 -19.27
N GLU A 113 0.02 4.40 -19.76
CA GLU A 113 -0.39 3.25 -20.59
C GLU A 113 -1.17 2.23 -19.74
N PHE A 114 -0.80 2.11 -18.46
CA PHE A 114 -1.46 1.25 -17.48
C PHE A 114 -1.98 2.05 -16.29
N ASN A 115 -3.15 1.73 -15.82
CA ASN A 115 -3.65 2.09 -14.50
C ASN A 115 -3.47 0.92 -13.52
N GLY A 116 -3.90 1.09 -12.27
CA GLY A 116 -3.78 0.04 -11.26
C GLY A 116 -4.41 -1.30 -11.66
N ASN A 117 -5.56 -1.28 -12.32
CA ASN A 117 -6.23 -2.50 -12.80
C ASN A 117 -5.42 -3.18 -13.91
N GLY A 118 -4.96 -2.42 -14.89
CA GLY A 118 -4.12 -2.95 -15.96
C GLY A 118 -2.80 -3.54 -15.45
N LEU A 119 -2.23 -2.98 -14.35
CA LEU A 119 -1.06 -3.56 -13.69
C LEU A 119 -1.37 -4.89 -12.99
N ILE A 120 -2.55 -5.04 -12.39
CA ILE A 120 -2.99 -6.31 -11.80
C ILE A 120 -3.09 -7.38 -12.90
N GLU A 121 -3.69 -7.05 -14.04
CA GLU A 121 -3.78 -7.94 -15.19
C GLU A 121 -2.40 -8.30 -15.76
N LEU A 122 -1.50 -7.32 -15.86
CA LEU A 122 -0.12 -7.55 -16.30
C LEU A 122 0.62 -8.51 -15.36
N CYS A 123 0.49 -8.34 -14.05
CA CYS A 123 1.03 -9.26 -13.06
C CYS A 123 0.49 -10.69 -13.24
N LYS A 124 -0.82 -10.84 -13.55
CA LYS A 124 -1.45 -12.13 -13.82
C LYS A 124 -0.89 -12.81 -15.07
N VAL A 125 -0.65 -12.05 -16.14
CA VAL A 125 -0.05 -12.56 -17.39
C VAL A 125 1.36 -13.09 -17.10
N ILE A 126 2.21 -12.32 -16.40
CA ILE A 126 3.58 -12.70 -16.04
C ILE A 126 3.59 -13.92 -15.10
N ALA A 127 2.69 -13.97 -14.11
CA ALA A 127 2.52 -15.15 -13.25
C ALA A 127 2.10 -16.40 -14.03
N GLY A 128 1.40 -16.23 -15.15
CA GLY A 128 1.06 -17.27 -16.11
C GLY A 128 2.24 -17.78 -16.94
N GLY A 129 3.41 -17.18 -16.83
CA GLY A 129 4.66 -17.61 -17.48
C GLY A 129 4.90 -17.01 -18.86
N THR A 130 4.20 -15.92 -19.22
CA THR A 130 4.41 -15.23 -20.51
C THR A 130 4.49 -13.72 -20.32
N LEU A 131 5.13 -13.04 -21.25
CA LEU A 131 4.96 -11.59 -21.46
C LEU A 131 3.69 -11.31 -22.24
N SER A 132 3.30 -10.04 -22.32
CA SER A 132 2.08 -9.63 -23.02
C SER A 132 2.07 -9.92 -24.53
N ASP A 133 3.25 -10.04 -25.15
CA ASP A 133 3.41 -10.43 -26.57
C ASP A 133 3.40 -11.95 -26.79
N GLY A 134 3.21 -12.74 -25.71
CA GLY A 134 3.21 -14.20 -25.75
C GLY A 134 4.59 -14.83 -25.59
N THR A 135 5.66 -14.06 -25.43
CA THR A 135 7.00 -14.59 -25.19
C THR A 135 7.05 -15.35 -23.86
N ALA A 136 7.50 -16.61 -23.89
CA ALA A 136 7.58 -17.46 -22.71
C ALA A 136 8.67 -17.01 -21.75
N ILE A 137 8.32 -16.92 -20.46
CA ILE A 137 9.26 -16.61 -19.38
C ILE A 137 9.94 -17.91 -18.92
N LYS A 138 11.26 -17.91 -18.90
CA LYS A 138 12.03 -19.03 -18.33
C LYS A 138 11.93 -18.97 -16.80
N ASN A 139 11.59 -20.12 -16.17
CA ASN A 139 11.44 -20.24 -14.72
C ASN A 139 10.46 -19.21 -14.14
N PRO A 140 9.19 -19.22 -14.54
CA PRO A 140 8.20 -18.28 -14.04
C PRO A 140 8.02 -18.45 -12.52
N LEU A 141 7.82 -17.33 -11.82
CA LEU A 141 7.60 -17.30 -10.38
C LEU A 141 6.23 -16.66 -10.09
N PRO A 142 5.59 -17.03 -8.97
CA PRO A 142 4.31 -16.44 -8.61
C PRO A 142 4.46 -14.95 -8.27
N ILE A 143 3.48 -14.15 -8.68
CA ILE A 143 3.29 -12.77 -8.28
C ILE A 143 1.98 -12.66 -7.50
N TYR A 144 2.00 -11.86 -6.47
CA TYR A 144 0.84 -11.52 -5.64
C TYR A 144 0.54 -10.02 -5.81
N PRO A 145 -0.29 -9.64 -6.79
CA PRO A 145 -0.65 -8.25 -6.97
C PRO A 145 -1.58 -7.77 -5.86
N GLY A 146 -1.36 -6.56 -5.40
CA GLY A 146 -2.20 -5.84 -4.46
C GLY A 146 -2.99 -4.73 -5.15
N ALA A 147 -4.18 -4.47 -4.65
CA ALA A 147 -5.02 -3.35 -5.04
C ALA A 147 -5.02 -2.27 -3.96
N ALA A 148 -5.01 -1.01 -4.38
CA ALA A 148 -5.33 0.10 -3.48
C ALA A 148 -6.84 0.32 -3.39
N ASP A 149 -7.32 0.72 -2.22
CA ASP A 149 -8.72 1.04 -1.97
C ASP A 149 -8.89 2.23 -1.01
N ASP A 150 -10.10 2.78 -0.94
CA ASP A 150 -10.48 3.88 -0.06
C ASP A 150 -11.83 3.60 0.61
N LEU A 151 -11.80 3.49 1.95
CA LEU A 151 -12.95 3.08 2.74
C LEU A 151 -14.12 4.08 2.63
N TYR A 152 -13.84 5.38 2.63
CA TYR A 152 -14.88 6.40 2.52
C TYR A 152 -15.60 6.35 1.17
N THR A 153 -14.88 6.11 0.10
CA THR A 153 -15.49 5.83 -1.21
C THR A 153 -16.32 4.56 -1.17
N GLN A 154 -15.84 3.50 -0.54
CA GLN A 154 -16.55 2.22 -0.45
C GLN A 154 -17.88 2.34 0.31
N ILE A 155 -17.95 3.10 1.38
CA ILE A 155 -19.20 3.27 2.15
C ILE A 155 -20.15 4.30 1.53
N SER A 156 -19.64 5.27 0.75
CA SER A 156 -20.43 6.38 0.21
C SER A 156 -20.96 6.15 -1.19
N LYS A 157 -20.29 5.30 -2.02
CA LYS A 157 -20.67 5.05 -3.41
C LYS A 157 -21.21 3.63 -3.59
N PRO A 158 -22.41 3.47 -4.16
CA PRO A 158 -23.05 2.16 -4.30
C PRO A 158 -22.25 1.15 -5.14
N ASP A 159 -21.58 1.62 -6.20
CA ASP A 159 -20.82 0.81 -7.17
C ASP A 159 -19.33 0.61 -6.83
N ALA A 160 -18.89 1.14 -5.70
CA ALA A 160 -17.47 1.08 -5.35
C ALA A 160 -17.00 -0.35 -5.06
N LEU A 161 -17.83 -1.13 -4.37
CA LEU A 161 -17.51 -2.52 -4.03
C LEU A 161 -17.40 -3.39 -5.27
N ASP A 162 -18.25 -3.20 -6.27
CA ASP A 162 -18.17 -3.96 -7.53
C ASP A 162 -16.83 -3.72 -8.25
N LYS A 163 -16.32 -2.50 -8.18
CA LYS A 163 -14.99 -2.17 -8.73
C LYS A 163 -13.86 -2.86 -7.97
N LEU A 164 -13.98 -2.98 -6.65
CA LEU A 164 -13.00 -3.71 -5.85
C LEU A 164 -13.06 -5.22 -6.12
N VAL A 165 -14.26 -5.78 -6.20
CA VAL A 165 -14.48 -7.19 -6.60
C VAL A 165 -13.86 -7.46 -7.96
N THR A 166 -14.07 -6.58 -8.94
CA THR A 166 -13.42 -6.69 -10.27
C THR A 166 -11.90 -6.79 -10.16
N LYS A 167 -11.25 -6.01 -9.31
CA LYS A 167 -9.78 -6.09 -9.10
C LYS A 167 -9.37 -7.46 -8.54
N ILE A 168 -10.17 -8.04 -7.65
CA ILE A 168 -9.90 -9.36 -7.07
C ILE A 168 -10.07 -10.46 -8.14
N GLU A 169 -11.11 -10.41 -8.94
CA GLU A 169 -11.35 -11.31 -10.07
C GLU A 169 -10.24 -11.22 -11.13
N GLN A 170 -9.70 -10.03 -11.34
CA GLN A 170 -8.54 -9.79 -12.19
C GLN A 170 -7.24 -10.36 -11.60
N GLY A 171 -7.18 -10.69 -10.32
CA GLY A 171 -6.08 -11.41 -9.69
C GLY A 171 -5.46 -10.72 -8.48
N ALA A 172 -6.04 -9.64 -7.96
CA ALA A 172 -5.55 -9.03 -6.72
C ALA A 172 -5.63 -10.03 -5.57
N SER A 173 -4.50 -10.21 -4.88
CA SER A 173 -4.34 -11.16 -3.77
C SER A 173 -4.42 -10.47 -2.41
N PHE A 174 -4.23 -9.17 -2.38
CA PHE A 174 -4.41 -8.35 -1.19
C PHE A 174 -4.90 -6.95 -1.56
N VAL A 175 -5.46 -6.28 -0.56
CA VAL A 175 -5.90 -4.89 -0.63
C VAL A 175 -5.17 -4.12 0.47
N GLN A 176 -4.57 -2.99 0.13
CA GLN A 176 -4.10 -2.00 1.11
C GLN A 176 -4.91 -0.72 0.94
N THR A 177 -5.42 -0.19 2.06
CA THR A 177 -6.31 0.97 1.99
C THR A 177 -5.59 2.28 2.27
N GLN A 178 -6.24 3.39 1.90
CA GLN A 178 -5.86 4.71 2.35
C GLN A 178 -6.00 4.82 3.88
N TYR A 179 -5.39 5.83 4.49
CA TYR A 179 -5.57 6.12 5.92
C TYR A 179 -7.02 6.14 6.35
N CYS A 180 -7.35 5.39 7.38
CA CYS A 180 -8.63 5.49 8.08
C CYS A 180 -8.39 5.58 9.60
N PHE A 181 -9.00 6.59 10.22
CA PHE A 181 -8.92 6.86 11.66
C PHE A 181 -10.28 6.66 12.36
N ASP A 182 -11.26 6.13 11.65
CA ASP A 182 -12.65 6.00 12.11
C ASP A 182 -13.04 4.53 12.19
N TYR A 183 -13.23 4.04 13.43
CA TYR A 183 -13.64 2.66 13.68
C TYR A 183 -14.97 2.30 13.01
N ASP A 184 -15.97 3.19 13.04
CA ASP A 184 -17.28 2.88 12.48
C ASP A 184 -17.25 2.75 10.96
N VAL A 185 -16.36 3.52 10.30
CA VAL A 185 -16.09 3.40 8.87
C VAL A 185 -15.44 2.05 8.55
N ILE A 186 -14.41 1.65 9.32
CA ILE A 186 -13.73 0.36 9.13
C ILE A 186 -14.72 -0.80 9.38
N LYS A 187 -15.54 -0.70 10.40
CA LYS A 187 -16.57 -1.71 10.71
C LYS A 187 -17.59 -1.85 9.58
N GLN A 188 -18.12 -0.75 9.06
CA GLN A 188 -19.06 -0.78 7.93
C GLN A 188 -18.40 -1.36 6.68
N TYR A 189 -17.14 -1.03 6.43
CA TYR A 189 -16.37 -1.61 5.34
C TYR A 189 -16.23 -3.13 5.51
N SER A 190 -15.78 -3.60 6.66
CA SER A 190 -15.67 -5.01 7.01
C SER A 190 -17.00 -5.77 6.80
N GLU A 191 -18.11 -5.22 7.27
CA GLU A 191 -19.45 -5.81 7.10
C GLU A 191 -19.85 -5.94 5.62
N LYS A 192 -19.54 -4.93 4.79
CA LYS A 192 -19.77 -4.97 3.34
C LYS A 192 -18.94 -6.09 2.68
N LEU A 193 -17.65 -6.19 3.00
CA LEU A 193 -16.77 -7.21 2.46
C LEU A 193 -17.26 -8.62 2.85
N ASN A 194 -17.61 -8.81 4.10
CA ASN A 194 -18.10 -10.09 4.62
C ASN A 194 -19.41 -10.54 3.94
N THR A 195 -20.30 -9.59 3.66
CA THR A 195 -21.56 -9.88 2.95
C THR A 195 -21.33 -10.28 1.50
N GLN A 196 -20.29 -9.74 0.84
CA GLN A 196 -19.97 -10.01 -0.56
C GLN A 196 -19.36 -11.40 -0.77
N GLY A 197 -18.62 -11.93 0.20
CA GLY A 197 -18.05 -13.30 0.16
C GLY A 197 -16.89 -13.51 -0.82
N SER A 198 -16.46 -12.50 -1.57
CA SER A 198 -15.38 -12.64 -2.57
C SER A 198 -13.97 -12.48 -1.99
N PHE A 199 -13.85 -12.26 -0.67
CA PHE A 199 -12.59 -11.89 -0.01
C PHE A 199 -11.87 -13.04 0.72
N GLU A 200 -12.39 -14.27 0.68
CA GLU A 200 -11.80 -15.43 1.38
C GLU A 200 -10.32 -15.69 1.04
N ASN A 201 -9.91 -15.37 -0.19
CA ASN A 201 -8.54 -15.57 -0.68
C ASN A 201 -7.78 -14.25 -0.89
N CYS A 202 -8.32 -13.12 -0.45
CA CYS A 202 -7.73 -11.80 -0.59
C CYS A 202 -7.51 -11.19 0.79
N LYS A 203 -6.27 -10.83 1.12
CA LYS A 203 -5.93 -10.20 2.40
C LYS A 203 -6.29 -8.72 2.38
N VAL A 204 -7.03 -8.25 3.38
CA VAL A 204 -7.42 -6.84 3.50
C VAL A 204 -6.66 -6.19 4.66
N ILE A 205 -5.87 -5.18 4.32
CA ILE A 205 -4.92 -4.53 5.22
C ILE A 205 -5.29 -3.04 5.30
N ILE A 206 -5.69 -2.58 6.48
CA ILE A 206 -6.20 -1.23 6.70
C ILE A 206 -5.05 -0.23 6.87
N GLY A 207 -5.07 0.84 6.08
CA GLY A 207 -4.12 1.94 6.18
C GLY A 207 -4.38 2.80 7.40
N MET A 208 -3.36 3.04 8.23
CA MET A 208 -3.39 3.94 9.38
C MET A 208 -1.97 4.37 9.77
N GLY A 209 -1.85 5.19 10.78
CA GLY A 209 -0.56 5.55 11.34
C GLY A 209 -0.69 6.58 12.47
N PRO A 210 0.32 6.70 13.34
CA PRO A 210 0.28 7.63 14.44
C PRO A 210 0.32 9.10 13.97
N LEU A 211 -0.54 9.92 14.53
CA LEU A 211 -0.56 11.36 14.30
C LEU A 211 0.40 12.05 15.29
N LYS A 212 1.36 12.82 14.80
CA LYS A 212 2.33 13.53 15.65
C LYS A 212 1.76 14.80 16.27
N SER A 213 0.71 15.36 15.69
CA SER A 213 0.05 16.59 16.19
C SER A 213 -1.29 16.81 15.53
N ALA A 214 -2.16 17.61 16.16
CA ALA A 214 -3.41 18.08 15.58
C ALA A 214 -3.19 18.85 14.27
N LYS A 215 -2.10 19.65 14.19
CA LYS A 215 -1.74 20.39 12.96
C LYS A 215 -1.45 19.44 11.80
N GLN A 216 -0.74 18.32 12.04
CA GLN A 216 -0.50 17.30 11.01
C GLN A 216 -1.82 16.66 10.57
N GLY A 217 -2.68 16.26 11.52
CA GLY A 217 -3.97 15.66 11.21
C GLY A 217 -4.88 16.60 10.41
N ASP A 218 -4.94 17.87 10.79
CA ASP A 218 -5.70 18.89 10.05
C ASP A 218 -5.16 19.11 8.63
N TRP A 219 -3.84 19.08 8.47
CA TRP A 219 -3.22 19.14 7.15
C TRP A 219 -3.55 17.89 6.32
N MET A 220 -3.46 16.68 6.89
CA MET A 220 -3.77 15.43 6.20
C MET A 220 -5.21 15.41 5.68
N ARG A 221 -6.20 15.74 6.52
CA ARG A 221 -7.61 15.75 6.09
C ARG A 221 -7.95 16.79 5.01
N LYS A 222 -7.12 17.84 4.88
CA LYS A 222 -7.30 18.90 3.86
C LYS A 222 -6.56 18.63 2.56
N ASN A 223 -5.47 17.87 2.59
CA ASN A 223 -4.56 17.75 1.47
C ASN A 223 -4.41 16.32 0.94
N LEU A 224 -4.74 15.30 1.72
CA LEU A 224 -4.66 13.90 1.28
C LEU A 224 -6.04 13.41 0.85
N TRP A 225 -6.11 12.93 -0.38
CA TRP A 225 -7.36 12.38 -0.91
C TRP A 225 -7.82 11.16 -0.12
N GLY A 226 -9.11 11.08 0.18
CA GLY A 226 -9.70 9.96 0.92
C GLY A 226 -9.40 9.94 2.42
N VAL A 227 -8.63 10.89 2.96
CA VAL A 227 -8.31 10.95 4.39
C VAL A 227 -9.32 11.83 5.13
N ASN A 228 -9.98 11.25 6.13
CA ASN A 228 -10.85 11.96 7.04
C ASN A 228 -10.38 11.77 8.49
N ILE A 229 -10.27 12.87 9.23
CA ILE A 229 -9.88 12.87 10.64
C ILE A 229 -10.88 13.73 11.40
N SER A 230 -11.53 13.14 12.39
CA SER A 230 -12.59 13.82 13.16
C SER A 230 -12.03 14.95 14.04
N ASP A 231 -12.86 15.95 14.31
CA ASP A 231 -12.52 17.02 15.24
C ASP A 231 -12.25 16.49 16.66
N ALA A 232 -12.86 15.38 17.04
CA ALA A 232 -12.61 14.74 18.33
C ALA A 232 -11.18 14.23 18.45
N ILE A 233 -10.62 13.61 17.39
CA ILE A 233 -9.21 13.18 17.35
C ILE A 233 -8.30 14.39 17.41
N LEU A 234 -8.54 15.42 16.60
CA LEU A 234 -7.73 16.63 16.60
C LEU A 234 -7.71 17.30 17.97
N LYS A 235 -8.88 17.42 18.59
CA LYS A 235 -9.00 17.98 19.94
C LYS A 235 -8.25 17.15 20.98
N ARG A 236 -8.34 15.81 20.92
CA ARG A 236 -7.60 14.93 21.83
C ARG A 236 -6.07 15.13 21.72
N LEU A 237 -5.58 15.40 20.51
CA LEU A 237 -4.16 15.74 20.29
C LEU A 237 -3.82 17.15 20.79
N GLU A 238 -4.71 18.15 20.60
CA GLU A 238 -4.50 19.53 21.07
C GLU A 238 -4.48 19.64 22.59
N ASP A 239 -5.39 18.94 23.26
CA ASP A 239 -5.52 18.96 24.72
C ASP A 239 -4.41 18.15 25.44
N SER A 240 -3.56 17.44 24.69
CA SER A 240 -2.51 16.59 25.22
C SER A 240 -1.21 17.35 25.48
N GLY A 241 -0.55 17.03 26.60
CA GLY A 241 0.83 17.46 26.90
C GLY A 241 1.90 16.75 26.02
N SER A 242 1.55 15.59 25.43
CA SER A 242 2.43 14.77 24.57
C SER A 242 1.66 14.33 23.32
N PRO A 243 1.42 15.20 22.32
CA PRO A 243 0.58 14.86 21.17
C PRO A 243 1.04 13.64 20.36
N ALA A 244 2.35 13.42 20.24
CA ALA A 244 2.90 12.27 19.53
C ALA A 244 2.54 10.95 20.24
N GLU A 245 2.75 10.84 21.55
CA GLU A 245 2.36 9.67 22.34
C GLU A 245 0.84 9.45 22.32
N THR A 246 0.08 10.54 22.33
CA THR A 246 -1.39 10.47 22.18
C THR A 246 -1.80 9.94 20.81
N GLY A 247 -1.09 10.32 19.76
CA GLY A 247 -1.33 9.81 18.41
C GLY A 247 -0.99 8.32 18.28
N GLU A 248 0.07 7.87 18.92
CA GLU A 248 0.41 6.44 19.03
C GLU A 248 -0.67 5.67 19.78
N ALA A 249 -1.13 6.19 20.92
CA ALA A 249 -2.22 5.57 21.68
C ALA A 249 -3.53 5.49 20.89
N ILE A 250 -3.90 6.55 20.13
CA ILE A 250 -5.07 6.53 19.24
C ILE A 250 -4.94 5.43 18.18
N CYS A 251 -3.75 5.30 17.56
CA CYS A 251 -3.49 4.29 16.56
C CYS A 251 -3.59 2.88 17.17
N GLN A 252 -2.97 2.64 18.32
CA GLN A 252 -3.03 1.36 19.03
C GLN A 252 -4.47 0.99 19.43
N GLU A 253 -5.23 1.92 20.02
CA GLU A 253 -6.64 1.71 20.39
C GLU A 253 -7.50 1.31 19.18
N LEU A 254 -7.20 1.88 18.01
CA LEU A 254 -7.92 1.55 16.78
C LEU A 254 -7.53 0.15 16.28
N ILE A 255 -6.24 -0.20 16.30
CA ILE A 255 -5.76 -1.54 15.91
C ILE A 255 -6.44 -2.60 16.79
N GLU A 256 -6.40 -2.45 18.11
CA GLU A 256 -7.01 -3.39 19.05
C GLU A 256 -8.51 -3.61 18.79
N LYS A 257 -9.24 -2.57 18.35
CA LYS A 257 -10.67 -2.66 18.04
C LYS A 257 -10.96 -3.38 16.72
N ILE A 258 -10.06 -3.31 15.74
CA ILE A 258 -10.32 -3.86 14.40
C ILE A 258 -9.78 -5.26 14.20
N MET A 259 -8.91 -5.75 15.09
CA MET A 259 -8.28 -7.08 14.96
C MET A 259 -9.28 -8.24 14.87
N ASP A 260 -10.45 -8.09 15.49
CA ASP A 260 -11.50 -9.12 15.50
C ASP A 260 -12.58 -8.90 14.42
N LEU A 261 -12.45 -7.87 13.59
CA LEU A 261 -13.42 -7.61 12.53
C LEU A 261 -13.28 -8.63 11.39
N PRO A 262 -14.40 -9.18 10.88
CA PRO A 262 -14.34 -10.11 9.76
C PRO A 262 -13.74 -9.45 8.50
N CYS A 263 -13.05 -10.22 7.70
CA CYS A 263 -12.39 -9.77 6.46
C CYS A 263 -11.35 -8.64 6.65
N ILE A 264 -10.89 -8.37 7.87
CA ILE A 264 -9.75 -7.50 8.11
C ILE A 264 -8.60 -8.37 8.57
N ASP A 265 -7.54 -8.43 7.77
CA ASP A 265 -6.41 -9.33 7.99
C ASP A 265 -5.18 -8.63 8.57
N GLY A 266 -5.17 -7.30 8.62
CA GLY A 266 -4.00 -6.58 9.12
C GLY A 266 -4.09 -5.06 9.01
N VAL A 267 -2.97 -4.42 9.34
CA VAL A 267 -2.78 -2.98 9.23
C VAL A 267 -1.55 -2.63 8.42
N HIS A 268 -1.64 -1.52 7.69
CA HIS A 268 -0.55 -0.88 6.99
C HIS A 268 -0.22 0.43 7.68
N LEU A 269 0.89 0.44 8.42
CA LEU A 269 1.32 1.61 9.18
C LEU A 269 2.09 2.56 8.26
N MET A 270 1.55 3.75 8.07
CA MET A 270 2.09 4.79 7.21
C MET A 270 2.50 6.02 8.03
N GLY A 271 3.53 6.72 7.55
CA GLY A 271 3.95 7.98 8.14
C GLY A 271 5.42 8.01 8.56
N PRO A 272 5.94 9.19 8.91
CA PRO A 272 7.38 9.41 9.11
C PRO A 272 7.90 8.89 10.48
N SER A 273 7.43 7.77 10.97
CA SER A 273 7.91 7.09 12.19
C SER A 273 7.28 5.71 12.32
N CYS A 274 6.82 5.16 11.21
CA CYS A 274 6.27 3.81 11.17
C CYS A 274 7.28 2.87 10.58
#